data_1067e941c9abace3d9b43f673a9d412a
#
_entry.id   1067e941c9abace3d9b43f673a9d412a
#
_cell.length_a   1.000
_cell.length_b   1.000
_cell.length_c   1.000
_cell.angle_alpha   90.00
_cell.angle_beta   90.00
_cell.angle_gamma   90.00
#
_symmetry.space_group_name_H-M   'P 1'
#
loop_
_entity.id
_entity.type
_entity.pdbx_description
1 polymer ?
#
loop_
_entity_poly.entity_id
_entity_poly.type
_entity_poly.pdbx_seq_one_letter_code
_entity_poly.pdbx_strand_id
1 'polypeptide(L)'
;MGSQQPVGEGLFDNVGHSYVRILENMLATWYPEVKLRVTNSGISGDTSKRLLKRFERDVVSLNPDWVSICIGINDVWRQFDSPAIFDEQVMPEEYEKNIETMILSVKDKVKGIFLMTPYYMEPYENDWMRKRMDEYGVICKKLACKYDCILVDLQSTFNDYFKYRHSSYIAWDRVHPNQVGATIIAKVFLSKCDFDYEHTV
;
A
#
# COMPACT_ATOMS: atom_id res chain seq x y z
N MET A 1 0.63 -0.33 4.02
CA MET A 1 0.60 -0.56 5.48
C MET A 1 1.86 -0.02 6.10
N GLY A 2 1.80 1.16 6.68
CA GLY A 2 2.84 1.62 7.56
C GLY A 2 2.67 0.93 8.91
N SER A 3 3.43 -0.12 9.20
CA SER A 3 3.51 -0.60 10.58
C SER A 3 4.18 0.50 11.40
N GLN A 4 3.41 1.16 12.25
CA GLN A 4 3.97 1.98 13.32
C GLN A 4 4.67 1.02 14.29
N GLN A 5 5.93 0.74 14.05
CA GLN A 5 6.77 0.14 15.07
C GLN A 5 7.38 1.29 15.89
N PRO A 6 7.27 1.27 17.22
CA PRO A 6 7.95 2.26 18.05
C PRO A 6 9.46 2.12 17.86
N VAL A 7 10.08 3.17 17.37
CA VAL A 7 11.53 3.28 17.36
C VAL A 7 11.94 3.85 18.71
N GLY A 8 12.50 3.00 19.58
CA GLY A 8 13.17 3.43 20.80
C GLY A 8 12.41 4.41 21.69
N GLU A 9 12.56 4.31 22.98
CA GLU A 9 11.89 5.16 23.96
C GLU A 9 11.92 6.66 23.58
N GLY A 10 10.77 7.22 23.21
CA GLY A 10 10.52 8.65 23.23
C GLY A 10 10.44 9.40 21.90
N LEU A 11 10.59 8.78 20.73
CA LEU A 11 10.43 9.46 19.45
C LEU A 11 9.17 8.97 18.72
N PHE A 12 8.16 9.82 18.65
CA PHE A 12 6.99 9.61 17.79
C PHE A 12 7.43 9.80 16.32
N ASP A 13 7.58 8.69 15.59
CA ASP A 13 7.79 8.74 14.15
C ASP A 13 6.42 8.65 13.46
N ASN A 14 5.89 9.80 13.07
CA ASN A 14 4.58 9.90 12.39
C ASN A 14 4.54 9.22 11.01
N VAL A 15 5.69 8.93 10.43
CA VAL A 15 5.80 8.29 9.10
C VAL A 15 6.16 6.81 9.22
N GLY A 16 6.81 6.40 10.33
CA GLY A 16 7.21 5.03 10.61
C GLY A 16 8.39 4.54 9.76
N HIS A 17 8.86 3.31 10.01
CA HIS A 17 9.93 2.66 9.23
C HIS A 17 9.41 1.94 7.97
N SER A 18 8.34 2.41 7.35
CA SER A 18 7.73 1.81 6.19
C SER A 18 8.29 2.37 4.87
N TYR A 19 7.82 1.83 3.75
CA TYR A 19 8.09 2.39 2.43
C TYR A 19 7.77 3.89 2.32
N VAL A 20 6.79 4.38 3.09
CA VAL A 20 6.41 5.81 3.10
C VAL A 20 7.56 6.68 3.62
N ARG A 21 8.30 6.23 4.64
CA ARG A 21 9.51 6.94 5.11
C ARG A 21 10.60 6.95 4.05
N ILE A 22 10.78 5.85 3.33
CA ILE A 22 11.76 5.77 2.25
C ILE A 22 11.37 6.75 1.14
N LEU A 23 10.09 6.79 0.76
CA LEU A 23 9.59 7.76 -0.23
C LEU A 23 9.83 9.19 0.20
N GLU A 24 9.48 9.55 1.45
CA GLU A 24 9.72 10.89 1.97
C GLU A 24 11.20 11.27 1.92
N ASN A 25 12.08 10.38 2.36
CA ASN A 25 13.53 10.62 2.34
C ASN A 25 14.05 10.81 0.91
N MET A 26 13.65 9.94 -0.03
CA MET A 26 14.05 10.03 -1.42
C MET A 26 13.57 11.33 -2.07
N LEU A 27 12.30 11.67 -1.90
CA LEU A 27 11.73 12.89 -2.46
C LEU A 27 12.38 14.15 -1.86
N ALA A 28 12.57 14.20 -0.54
CA ALA A 28 13.19 15.34 0.12
C ALA A 28 14.68 15.51 -0.22
N THR A 29 15.38 14.41 -0.54
CA THR A 29 16.81 14.44 -0.86
C THR A 29 17.05 14.78 -2.32
N TRP A 30 16.26 14.23 -3.23
CA TRP A 30 16.43 14.46 -4.67
C TRP A 30 15.81 15.77 -5.16
N TYR A 31 14.72 16.24 -4.49
CA TYR A 31 14.00 17.45 -4.88
C TYR A 31 13.89 18.44 -3.70
N PRO A 32 15.03 18.90 -3.14
CA PRO A 32 15.03 19.80 -1.97
C PRO A 32 14.39 21.16 -2.27
N GLU A 33 14.33 21.56 -3.54
CA GLU A 33 13.68 22.80 -4.01
C GLU A 33 12.15 22.72 -3.98
N VAL A 34 11.59 21.49 -3.93
CA VAL A 34 10.14 21.28 -3.89
C VAL A 34 9.66 21.14 -2.44
N LYS A 35 8.73 21.99 -2.03
CA LYS A 35 8.12 21.86 -0.71
C LYS A 35 7.14 20.67 -0.69
N LEU A 36 7.64 19.52 -0.27
CA LEU A 36 6.88 18.29 -0.14
C LEU A 36 6.42 18.05 1.30
N ARG A 37 5.21 17.54 1.44
CA ARG A 37 4.68 17.01 2.70
C ARG A 37 4.11 15.62 2.48
N VAL A 38 4.74 14.62 3.05
CA VAL A 38 4.24 13.25 3.04
C VAL A 38 3.50 12.98 4.35
N THR A 39 2.29 12.44 4.27
CA THR A 39 1.49 12.07 5.45
C THR A 39 1.16 10.58 5.36
N ASN A 40 1.51 9.83 6.41
CA ASN A 40 1.14 8.44 6.53
C ASN A 40 -0.10 8.29 7.42
N SER A 41 -1.24 8.00 6.79
CA SER A 41 -2.51 7.73 7.48
C SER A 41 -2.79 6.23 7.66
N GLY A 42 -1.79 5.37 7.43
CA GLY A 42 -1.91 3.92 7.60
C GLY A 42 -2.01 3.51 9.07
N ILE A 43 -2.95 2.61 9.39
CA ILE A 43 -3.09 1.98 10.70
C ILE A 43 -2.83 0.49 10.55
N SER A 44 -1.96 -0.08 11.41
CA SER A 44 -1.69 -1.52 11.41
C SER A 44 -2.96 -2.31 11.69
N GLY A 45 -3.16 -3.41 10.95
CA GLY A 45 -4.33 -4.26 11.11
C GLY A 45 -5.60 -3.76 10.42
N ASP A 46 -5.60 -2.58 9.78
CA ASP A 46 -6.78 -2.08 9.08
C ASP A 46 -7.17 -2.97 7.89
N THR A 47 -8.47 -3.12 7.72
CA THR A 47 -9.13 -3.62 6.51
C THR A 47 -9.64 -2.45 5.68
N SER A 48 -10.02 -2.69 4.43
CA SER A 48 -10.66 -1.67 3.58
C SER A 48 -11.93 -1.10 4.21
N LYS A 49 -12.70 -1.93 4.92
CA LYS A 49 -13.90 -1.55 5.68
C LYS A 49 -13.58 -0.56 6.82
N ARG A 50 -12.49 -0.80 7.57
CA ARG A 50 -12.06 0.10 8.65
C ARG A 50 -11.46 1.39 8.09
N LEU A 51 -10.64 1.29 7.04
CA LEU A 51 -10.08 2.45 6.34
C LEU A 51 -11.19 3.35 5.79
N LEU A 52 -12.22 2.79 5.13
CA LEU A 52 -13.33 3.56 4.58
C LEU A 52 -14.06 4.40 5.65
N LYS A 53 -14.28 3.84 6.85
CA LYS A 53 -14.95 4.57 7.95
C LYS A 53 -14.24 5.84 8.40
N ARG A 54 -12.92 5.90 8.24
CA ARG A 54 -12.10 7.04 8.66
C ARG A 54 -11.53 7.85 7.50
N PHE A 55 -11.79 7.44 6.25
CA PHE A 55 -11.16 7.98 5.05
C PHE A 55 -11.42 9.49 4.87
N GLU A 56 -12.65 9.93 5.14
CA GLU A 56 -12.98 11.36 5.09
C GLU A 56 -12.13 12.18 6.07
N ARG A 57 -12.04 11.73 7.33
CA ARG A 57 -11.27 12.45 8.37
C ARG A 57 -9.76 12.41 8.11
N ASP A 58 -9.23 11.24 7.76
CA ASP A 58 -7.78 10.98 7.76
C ASP A 58 -7.12 11.22 6.40
N VAL A 59 -7.91 11.40 5.34
CA VAL A 59 -7.42 11.62 3.98
C VAL A 59 -8.07 12.84 3.34
N VAL A 60 -9.40 12.81 3.14
CA VAL A 60 -10.08 13.86 2.34
C VAL A 60 -9.97 15.23 2.99
N SER A 61 -10.17 15.33 4.32
CA SER A 61 -10.10 16.59 5.07
C SER A 61 -8.71 17.23 5.10
N LEU A 62 -7.66 16.48 4.75
CA LEU A 62 -6.30 17.01 4.65
C LEU A 62 -6.04 17.77 3.35
N ASN A 63 -6.99 17.77 2.41
CA ASN A 63 -6.88 18.38 1.08
C ASN A 63 -5.55 18.02 0.39
N PRO A 64 -5.24 16.72 0.19
CA PRO A 64 -3.99 16.31 -0.42
C PRO A 64 -3.97 16.62 -1.91
N ASP A 65 -2.78 16.91 -2.47
CA ASP A 65 -2.59 16.99 -3.94
C ASP A 65 -2.62 15.60 -4.58
N TRP A 66 -2.11 14.58 -3.87
CA TRP A 66 -2.01 13.20 -4.32
C TRP A 66 -2.40 12.24 -3.22
N VAL A 67 -3.06 11.15 -3.59
CA VAL A 67 -3.44 10.08 -2.65
C VAL A 67 -2.87 8.76 -3.12
N SER A 68 -2.28 7.99 -2.21
CA SER A 68 -1.95 6.58 -2.44
C SER A 68 -2.80 5.67 -1.56
N ILE A 69 -3.43 4.67 -2.17
CA ILE A 69 -4.27 3.67 -1.48
C ILE A 69 -3.57 2.31 -1.59
N CYS A 70 -3.12 1.78 -0.45
CA CYS A 70 -2.50 0.47 -0.33
C CYS A 70 -3.18 -0.28 0.82
N ILE A 71 -4.17 -1.10 0.51
CA ILE A 71 -4.99 -1.83 1.49
C ILE A 71 -5.43 -3.17 0.88
N GLY A 72 -5.78 -4.16 1.71
CA GLY A 72 -6.34 -5.43 1.26
C GLY A 72 -5.69 -6.66 1.87
N ILE A 73 -4.46 -6.55 2.39
CA ILE A 73 -3.79 -7.70 3.01
C ILE A 73 -4.59 -8.23 4.21
N ASN A 74 -5.11 -7.36 5.08
CA ASN A 74 -5.91 -7.80 6.23
C ASN A 74 -7.31 -8.24 5.82
N ASP A 75 -7.88 -7.68 4.76
CA ASP A 75 -9.15 -8.13 4.19
C ASP A 75 -9.09 -9.62 3.83
N VAL A 76 -7.96 -10.04 3.25
CA VAL A 76 -7.71 -11.43 2.92
C VAL A 76 -7.22 -12.22 4.13
N TRP A 77 -6.22 -11.71 4.85
CA TRP A 77 -5.55 -12.45 5.92
C TRP A 77 -6.54 -12.89 7.00
N ARG A 78 -7.51 -12.04 7.37
CA ARG A 78 -8.55 -12.38 8.37
C ARG A 78 -9.43 -13.56 7.97
N GLN A 79 -9.51 -13.90 6.69
CA GLN A 79 -10.22 -15.10 6.22
C GLN A 79 -9.45 -16.38 6.55
N PHE A 80 -8.13 -16.30 6.82
CA PHE A 80 -7.24 -17.45 7.04
C PHE A 80 -6.74 -17.55 8.49
N ASP A 81 -6.40 -16.44 9.14
CA ASP A 81 -5.88 -16.45 10.52
C ASP A 81 -7.00 -16.45 11.57
N SER A 82 -8.15 -15.89 11.24
CA SER A 82 -9.28 -15.71 12.15
C SER A 82 -10.61 -16.07 11.49
N PRO A 83 -10.75 -17.26 10.89
CA PRO A 83 -11.91 -17.62 10.06
C PRO A 83 -13.23 -17.65 10.81
N ALA A 84 -13.21 -17.73 12.15
CA ALA A 84 -14.41 -17.69 12.98
C ALA A 84 -14.93 -16.27 13.26
N ILE A 85 -14.16 -15.24 12.94
CA ILE A 85 -14.52 -13.83 13.19
C ILE A 85 -15.00 -13.19 11.89
N PHE A 86 -16.23 -13.48 11.49
CA PHE A 86 -16.80 -13.05 10.22
C PHE A 86 -16.83 -11.52 10.03
N ASP A 87 -17.04 -10.75 11.10
CA ASP A 87 -17.12 -9.29 11.06
C ASP A 87 -15.79 -8.61 10.67
N GLU A 88 -14.66 -9.31 10.84
CA GLU A 88 -13.34 -8.84 10.46
C GLU A 88 -12.96 -9.18 9.00
N GLN A 89 -13.70 -10.09 8.39
CA GLN A 89 -13.50 -10.49 7.01
C GLN A 89 -14.14 -9.47 6.06
N VAL A 90 -13.49 -9.20 4.96
CA VAL A 90 -14.02 -8.37 3.88
C VAL A 90 -13.91 -9.18 2.59
N MET A 91 -15.05 -9.60 2.05
CA MET A 91 -15.11 -10.40 0.84
C MET A 91 -14.85 -9.56 -0.42
N PRO A 92 -14.52 -10.18 -1.57
CA PRO A 92 -14.12 -9.46 -2.79
C PRO A 92 -15.10 -8.36 -3.23
N GLU A 93 -16.39 -8.63 -3.16
CA GLU A 93 -17.43 -7.66 -3.57
C GLU A 93 -17.48 -6.45 -2.63
N GLU A 94 -17.34 -6.67 -1.32
CA GLU A 94 -17.26 -5.58 -0.34
C GLU A 94 -15.96 -4.80 -0.51
N TYR A 95 -14.84 -5.50 -0.76
CA TYR A 95 -13.55 -4.86 -1.03
C TYR A 95 -13.63 -3.95 -2.26
N GLU A 96 -14.18 -4.45 -3.38
CA GLU A 96 -14.36 -3.64 -4.59
C GLU A 96 -15.16 -2.38 -4.29
N LYS A 97 -16.30 -2.50 -3.61
CA LYS A 97 -17.14 -1.37 -3.23
C LYS A 97 -16.41 -0.37 -2.32
N ASN A 98 -15.63 -0.86 -1.35
CA ASN A 98 -14.89 -0.01 -0.43
C ASN A 98 -13.82 0.80 -1.16
N ILE A 99 -13.01 0.15 -2.02
CA ILE A 99 -11.98 0.83 -2.82
C ILE A 99 -12.62 1.84 -3.78
N GLU A 100 -13.68 1.44 -4.48
CA GLU A 100 -14.40 2.33 -5.40
C GLU A 100 -14.93 3.58 -4.69
N THR A 101 -15.52 3.40 -3.50
CA THR A 101 -16.05 4.51 -2.70
C THR A 101 -14.93 5.47 -2.28
N MET A 102 -13.75 4.95 -1.86
CA MET A 102 -12.60 5.78 -1.53
C MET A 102 -12.10 6.57 -2.74
N ILE A 103 -11.96 5.94 -3.90
CA ILE A 103 -11.56 6.60 -5.15
C ILE A 103 -12.53 7.74 -5.47
N LEU A 104 -13.84 7.46 -5.49
CA LEU A 104 -14.88 8.44 -5.83
C LEU A 104 -14.92 9.64 -4.86
N SER A 105 -14.53 9.44 -3.60
CA SER A 105 -14.52 10.53 -2.60
C SER A 105 -13.40 11.56 -2.81
N VAL A 106 -12.33 11.20 -3.55
CA VAL A 106 -11.16 12.06 -3.75
C VAL A 106 -10.86 12.40 -5.21
N LYS A 107 -11.29 11.61 -6.20
CA LYS A 107 -10.84 11.71 -7.60
C LYS A 107 -10.99 13.10 -8.21
N ASP A 108 -12.02 13.85 -7.84
CA ASP A 108 -12.29 15.18 -8.36
C ASP A 108 -11.64 16.30 -7.51
N LYS A 109 -10.91 15.91 -6.44
CA LYS A 109 -10.27 16.83 -5.49
C LYS A 109 -8.75 16.78 -5.54
N VAL A 110 -8.16 15.77 -6.17
CA VAL A 110 -6.72 15.52 -6.21
C VAL A 110 -6.18 15.55 -7.64
N LYS A 111 -4.87 15.74 -7.78
CA LYS A 111 -4.18 15.70 -9.08
C LYS A 111 -4.08 14.28 -9.63
N GLY A 112 -4.07 13.27 -8.74
CA GLY A 112 -4.08 11.87 -9.12
C GLY A 112 -4.07 10.92 -7.92
N ILE A 113 -4.36 9.65 -8.22
CA ILE A 113 -4.46 8.58 -7.24
C ILE A 113 -3.52 7.45 -7.64
N PHE A 114 -2.63 7.05 -6.73
CA PHE A 114 -1.89 5.80 -6.85
C PHE A 114 -2.70 4.67 -6.22
N LEU A 115 -3.15 3.72 -7.00
CA LEU A 115 -3.79 2.52 -6.48
C LEU A 115 -2.80 1.36 -6.49
N MET A 116 -2.45 0.89 -5.30
CA MET A 116 -1.45 -0.14 -5.09
C MET A 116 -2.14 -1.47 -4.85
N THR A 117 -1.76 -2.53 -5.59
CA THR A 117 -2.34 -3.86 -5.34
C THR A 117 -1.97 -4.35 -3.95
N PRO A 118 -2.88 -5.03 -3.23
CA PRO A 118 -2.46 -5.84 -2.10
C PRO A 118 -1.52 -6.95 -2.57
N TYR A 119 -0.75 -7.53 -1.66
CA TYR A 119 0.25 -8.53 -1.96
C TYR A 119 0.37 -9.56 -0.85
N TYR A 120 0.78 -10.75 -1.22
CA TYR A 120 1.22 -11.79 -0.30
C TYR A 120 2.55 -12.35 -0.80
N MET A 121 3.56 -12.31 0.03
CA MET A 121 4.94 -12.68 -0.34
C MET A 121 5.16 -14.20 -0.35
N GLU A 122 4.23 -14.90 -0.95
CA GLU A 122 4.24 -16.34 -1.22
C GLU A 122 4.50 -16.58 -2.71
N PRO A 123 5.63 -17.22 -3.09
CA PRO A 123 5.92 -17.52 -4.49
C PRO A 123 5.06 -18.63 -5.08
N TYR A 124 4.47 -19.51 -4.26
CA TYR A 124 3.63 -20.59 -4.74
C TYR A 124 2.22 -20.10 -5.07
N GLU A 125 1.95 -19.88 -6.36
CA GLU A 125 0.69 -19.30 -6.84
C GLU A 125 -0.55 -20.17 -6.54
N ASN A 126 -0.37 -21.45 -6.20
CA ASN A 126 -1.47 -22.34 -5.82
C ASN A 126 -1.77 -22.33 -4.30
N ASP A 127 -1.03 -21.59 -3.49
CA ASP A 127 -1.38 -21.35 -2.10
C ASP A 127 -2.77 -20.68 -2.01
N TRP A 128 -3.59 -21.11 -1.04
CA TRP A 128 -4.98 -20.63 -0.91
C TRP A 128 -5.07 -19.13 -0.61
N MET A 129 -4.23 -18.63 0.29
CA MET A 129 -4.22 -17.22 0.62
C MET A 129 -3.64 -16.39 -0.52
N ARG A 130 -2.62 -16.92 -1.24
CA ARG A 130 -2.07 -16.26 -2.41
C ARG A 130 -3.13 -16.11 -3.51
N LYS A 131 -3.86 -17.15 -3.83
CA LYS A 131 -4.95 -17.09 -4.83
C LYS A 131 -6.00 -16.04 -4.44
N ARG A 132 -6.41 -16.05 -3.17
CA ARG A 132 -7.35 -15.06 -2.68
C ARG A 132 -6.79 -13.64 -2.79
N MET A 133 -5.51 -13.43 -2.49
CA MET A 133 -4.85 -12.13 -2.64
C MET A 133 -4.81 -11.65 -4.10
N ASP A 134 -4.54 -12.57 -5.01
CA ASP A 134 -4.51 -12.27 -6.44
C ASP A 134 -5.89 -11.80 -6.97
N GLU A 135 -7.00 -12.35 -6.45
CA GLU A 135 -8.37 -11.87 -6.77
C GLU A 135 -8.54 -10.38 -6.38
N TYR A 136 -8.05 -9.97 -5.21
CA TYR A 136 -8.09 -8.57 -4.78
C TYR A 136 -7.16 -7.68 -5.61
N GLY A 137 -6.03 -8.22 -6.04
CA GLY A 137 -5.14 -7.56 -7.00
C GLY A 137 -5.83 -7.30 -8.34
N VAL A 138 -6.62 -8.25 -8.86
CA VAL A 138 -7.43 -8.09 -10.08
C VAL A 138 -8.46 -6.98 -9.91
N ILE A 139 -9.12 -6.89 -8.76
CA ILE A 139 -10.06 -5.81 -8.45
C ILE A 139 -9.36 -4.44 -8.51
N CYS A 140 -8.18 -4.30 -7.87
CA CYS A 140 -7.40 -3.06 -7.95
C CYS A 140 -7.06 -2.67 -9.38
N LYS A 141 -6.61 -3.61 -10.21
CA LYS A 141 -6.27 -3.37 -11.63
C LYS A 141 -7.49 -2.89 -12.41
N LYS A 142 -8.65 -3.54 -12.21
CA LYS A 142 -9.92 -3.14 -12.82
C LYS A 142 -10.32 -1.71 -12.43
N LEU A 143 -10.26 -1.39 -11.14
CA LEU A 143 -10.63 -0.06 -10.64
C LEU A 143 -9.63 1.01 -11.07
N ALA A 144 -8.33 0.70 -11.10
CA ALA A 144 -7.32 1.63 -11.60
C ALA A 144 -7.58 2.00 -13.06
N CYS A 145 -7.87 1.02 -13.91
CA CYS A 145 -8.25 1.27 -15.31
C CYS A 145 -9.56 2.06 -15.44
N LYS A 146 -10.58 1.73 -14.63
CA LYS A 146 -11.90 2.38 -14.67
C LYS A 146 -11.86 3.86 -14.31
N TYR A 147 -10.98 4.25 -13.36
CA TYR A 147 -10.93 5.57 -12.78
C TYR A 147 -9.64 6.34 -13.10
N ASP A 148 -8.87 5.88 -14.06
CA ASP A 148 -7.59 6.47 -14.48
C ASP A 148 -6.62 6.70 -13.32
N CYS A 149 -6.56 5.71 -12.42
CA CYS A 149 -5.59 5.73 -11.32
C CYS A 149 -4.23 5.18 -11.79
N ILE A 150 -3.15 5.71 -11.24
CA ILE A 150 -1.80 5.18 -11.47
C ILE A 150 -1.67 3.85 -10.73
N LEU A 151 -1.60 2.76 -11.47
CA LEU A 151 -1.46 1.42 -10.88
C LEU A 151 -0.04 1.14 -10.43
N VAL A 152 0.11 0.72 -9.17
CA VAL A 152 1.36 0.17 -8.62
C VAL A 152 1.15 -1.31 -8.33
N ASP A 153 1.61 -2.19 -9.23
CA ASP A 153 1.42 -3.65 -9.11
C ASP A 153 2.50 -4.26 -8.22
N LEU A 154 2.23 -4.29 -6.92
CA LEU A 154 3.17 -4.81 -5.92
C LEU A 154 3.34 -6.32 -6.00
N GLN A 155 2.25 -7.07 -6.27
CA GLN A 155 2.36 -8.52 -6.36
C GLN A 155 3.25 -8.95 -7.52
N SER A 156 3.09 -8.33 -8.69
CA SER A 156 3.97 -8.57 -9.83
C SER A 156 5.43 -8.23 -9.51
N THR A 157 5.66 -7.10 -8.83
CA THR A 157 7.00 -6.68 -8.40
C THR A 157 7.67 -7.70 -7.48
N PHE A 158 6.92 -8.26 -6.51
CA PHE A 158 7.47 -9.31 -5.63
C PHE A 158 7.68 -10.63 -6.38
N ASN A 159 6.79 -11.00 -7.31
CA ASN A 159 6.99 -12.19 -8.15
C ASN A 159 8.29 -12.10 -8.95
N ASP A 160 8.63 -10.91 -9.48
CA ASP A 160 9.90 -10.69 -10.19
C ASP A 160 11.10 -10.82 -9.25
N TYR A 161 11.00 -10.33 -8.02
CA TYR A 161 12.04 -10.48 -7.00
C TYR A 161 12.29 -11.95 -6.65
N PHE A 162 11.21 -12.76 -6.52
CA PHE A 162 11.29 -14.18 -6.16
C PHE A 162 11.97 -15.06 -7.20
N LYS A 163 12.14 -14.59 -8.43
CA LYS A 163 12.97 -15.27 -9.42
C LYS A 163 14.45 -15.35 -9.03
N TYR A 164 14.89 -14.48 -8.12
CA TYR A 164 16.29 -14.34 -7.70
C TYR A 164 16.52 -14.65 -6.22
N ARG A 165 15.54 -14.41 -5.36
CA ARG A 165 15.67 -14.54 -3.90
C ARG A 165 14.42 -15.14 -3.28
N HIS A 166 14.59 -15.96 -2.26
CA HIS A 166 13.48 -16.51 -1.48
C HIS A 166 12.75 -15.38 -0.72
N SER A 167 11.44 -15.55 -0.51
CA SER A 167 10.59 -14.55 0.17
C SER A 167 11.05 -14.22 1.60
N SER A 168 11.70 -15.15 2.30
CA SER A 168 12.26 -14.92 3.65
C SER A 168 13.32 -13.80 3.72
N TYR A 169 13.91 -13.40 2.58
CA TYR A 169 14.80 -12.24 2.53
C TYR A 169 14.09 -10.91 2.74
N ILE A 170 12.79 -10.85 2.44
CA ILE A 170 12.02 -9.60 2.45
C ILE A 170 10.87 -9.62 3.46
N ALA A 171 10.45 -10.80 3.94
CA ALA A 171 9.43 -10.96 4.98
C ALA A 171 9.58 -12.31 5.66
N TRP A 172 9.52 -12.34 6.98
CA TRP A 172 9.58 -13.59 7.75
C TRP A 172 8.24 -14.35 7.77
N ASP A 173 7.13 -13.63 7.66
CA ASP A 173 5.75 -14.16 7.74
C ASP A 173 5.00 -14.04 6.41
N ARG A 174 5.66 -13.60 5.35
CA ARG A 174 5.10 -13.37 4.01
C ARG A 174 4.06 -12.24 3.93
N VAL A 175 3.82 -11.53 5.03
CA VAL A 175 2.85 -10.41 5.15
C VAL A 175 3.55 -9.09 5.41
N HIS A 176 4.47 -9.05 6.37
CA HIS A 176 5.12 -7.84 6.82
C HIS A 176 6.51 -7.69 6.17
N PRO A 177 6.68 -6.74 5.25
CA PRO A 177 7.97 -6.48 4.63
C PRO A 177 8.98 -5.94 5.64
N ASN A 178 10.20 -6.46 5.60
CA ASN A 178 11.34 -5.84 6.26
C ASN A 178 11.82 -4.61 5.46
N GLN A 179 12.96 -4.00 5.84
CA GLN A 179 13.49 -2.82 5.15
C GLN A 179 13.77 -3.08 3.66
N VAL A 180 14.21 -4.27 3.27
CA VAL A 180 14.43 -4.62 1.86
C VAL A 180 13.10 -4.65 1.11
N GLY A 181 12.09 -5.32 1.67
CA GLY A 181 10.74 -5.35 1.10
C GLY A 181 10.12 -3.96 1.00
N ALA A 182 10.27 -3.14 2.04
CA ALA A 182 9.82 -1.73 2.02
C ALA A 182 10.54 -0.90 0.95
N THR A 183 11.84 -1.13 0.74
CA THR A 183 12.61 -0.46 -0.32
C THR A 183 12.14 -0.87 -1.71
N ILE A 184 11.80 -2.15 -1.91
CA ILE A 184 11.22 -2.62 -3.19
C ILE A 184 9.90 -1.90 -3.47
N ILE A 185 9.01 -1.78 -2.47
CA ILE A 185 7.75 -1.04 -2.61
C ILE A 185 8.01 0.42 -2.97
N ALA A 186 8.91 1.10 -2.26
CA ALA A 186 9.25 2.49 -2.54
C ALA A 186 9.82 2.66 -3.95
N LYS A 187 10.72 1.77 -4.38
CA LYS A 187 11.32 1.79 -5.71
C LYS A 187 10.28 1.70 -6.82
N VAL A 188 9.34 0.74 -6.73
CA VAL A 188 8.30 0.60 -7.75
C VAL A 188 7.32 1.78 -7.71
N PHE A 189 7.01 2.32 -6.54
CA PHE A 189 6.20 3.53 -6.44
C PHE A 189 6.86 4.71 -7.13
N LEU A 190 8.13 4.98 -6.84
CA LEU A 190 8.90 6.07 -7.45
C LEU A 190 8.98 5.93 -8.97
N SER A 191 9.09 4.71 -9.50
CA SER A 191 9.08 4.47 -10.95
C SER A 191 7.75 4.84 -11.63
N LYS A 192 6.68 5.03 -10.85
CA LYS A 192 5.35 5.49 -11.31
C LYS A 192 5.14 6.99 -11.12
N CYS A 193 6.08 7.67 -10.49
CA CYS A 193 6.07 9.11 -10.25
C CYS A 193 6.97 9.88 -11.23
N ASP A 194 7.50 9.24 -12.27
CA ASP A 194 8.52 9.81 -13.15
C ASP A 194 9.74 10.36 -12.37
N PHE A 195 10.10 9.64 -11.28
CA PHE A 195 11.20 10.04 -10.41
C PHE A 195 12.53 9.95 -11.17
N ASP A 196 13.20 11.07 -11.28
CA ASP A 196 14.50 11.17 -11.92
C ASP A 196 15.63 10.99 -10.88
N TYR A 197 16.34 9.86 -10.97
CA TYR A 197 17.47 9.55 -10.09
C TYR A 197 18.73 10.38 -10.42
N GLU A 198 18.79 11.00 -11.59
CA GLU A 198 19.89 11.87 -12.02
C GLU A 198 19.60 13.35 -11.75
N HIS A 199 18.43 13.66 -11.16
CA HIS A 199 18.08 15.04 -10.82
C HIS A 199 19.12 15.64 -9.88
N THR A 200 19.62 16.80 -10.24
CA THR A 200 20.60 17.59 -9.48
C THR A 200 20.07 19.01 -9.33
N VAL A 201 20.23 19.58 -8.15
CA VAL A 201 19.86 20.97 -7.83
C VAL A 201 21.03 21.89 -8.15
#